data_a5edc1181e58dacee3c3000ce8a3db07
#
_entry.id   a5edc1181e58dacee3c3000ce8a3db07
#
_cell.length_a   1.000
_cell.length_b   1.000
_cell.length_c   1.000
_cell.angle_alpha   90.00
_cell.angle_beta   90.00
_cell.angle_gamma   90.00
#
_symmetry.space_group_name_H-M   'P 1'
#
loop_
_entity.id
_entity.type
_entity.pdbx_description
1 polymer ?
#
loop_
_entity_poly.entity_id
_entity_poly.type
_entity_poly.pdbx_seq_one_letter_code
_entity_poly.pdbx_strand_id
1 'polypeptide(L)' 'MKSPIRVAVTGPAGHIGYSLLFRIAAGDLFGPDQPIILQMLERDTPDSMNRLKGVMMELADSAFPLLADMISSSDPM' A
#
# COMPACT_ATOMS: atom_id res chain seq x y z
N MET A 1 -6.94 -10.17 19.00
CA MET A 1 -6.42 -9.71 17.71
C MET A 1 -6.98 -8.35 17.39
N LYS A 2 -6.15 -7.43 16.97
CA LYS A 2 -6.60 -6.09 16.61
C LYS A 2 -7.35 -6.11 15.28
N SER A 3 -8.37 -5.26 15.16
CA SER A 3 -9.03 -5.07 13.88
C SER A 3 -8.11 -4.36 12.91
N PRO A 4 -8.14 -4.70 11.62
CA PRO A 4 -7.33 -3.99 10.63
C PRO A 4 -7.69 -2.51 10.55
N ILE A 5 -6.68 -1.67 10.36
CA ILE A 5 -6.91 -0.25 10.07
C ILE A 5 -6.64 0.01 8.60
N ARG A 6 -7.40 0.96 8.04
CA ARG A 6 -7.23 1.34 6.63
C ARG A 6 -6.31 2.54 6.55
N VAL A 7 -5.25 2.41 5.78
CA VAL A 7 -4.28 3.48 5.58
C VAL A 7 -4.28 3.87 4.12
N ALA A 8 -4.60 5.12 3.83
CA ALA A 8 -4.63 5.64 2.47
C ALA A 8 -3.27 6.28 2.15
N VAL A 9 -2.69 5.91 1.02
CA VAL A 9 -1.42 6.47 0.55
C VAL A 9 -1.62 7.00 -0.86
N THR A 10 -1.33 8.27 -1.07
CA THR A 10 -1.38 8.89 -2.40
C THR A 10 0.00 8.85 -3.03
N GLY A 11 0.07 8.65 -4.34
CA GLY A 11 1.32 8.57 -5.07
C GLY A 11 2.19 7.38 -4.66
N PRO A 12 1.62 6.18 -4.43
CA PRO A 12 2.41 5.06 -3.88
C PRO A 12 3.45 4.50 -4.83
N ALA A 13 3.36 4.81 -6.12
CA ALA A 13 4.33 4.33 -7.10
C ALA A 13 5.56 5.25 -7.20
N GLY A 14 5.56 6.41 -6.53
CA GLY A 14 6.72 7.27 -6.44
C GLY A 14 7.73 6.76 -5.41
N HIS A 15 8.94 7.34 -5.41
CA HIS A 15 10.01 6.88 -4.50
C HIS A 15 9.61 6.91 -3.04
N ILE A 16 9.06 8.02 -2.58
CA ILE A 16 8.70 8.17 -1.18
C ILE A 16 7.52 7.27 -0.83
N GLY A 17 6.51 7.24 -1.69
CA GLY A 17 5.33 6.39 -1.47
C GLY A 17 5.69 4.92 -1.45
N TYR A 18 6.57 4.49 -2.35
CA TYR A 18 7.02 3.10 -2.43
C TYR A 18 7.68 2.67 -1.13
N SER A 19 8.64 3.46 -0.64
CA SER A 19 9.33 3.14 0.63
C SER A 19 8.36 3.13 1.80
N LEU A 20 7.43 4.08 1.82
CA LEU A 20 6.45 4.19 2.90
C LEU A 20 5.52 2.98 2.95
N LEU A 21 5.08 2.48 1.81
CA LEU A 21 4.22 1.30 1.75
C LEU A 21 4.87 0.09 2.40
N PHE A 22 6.14 -0.16 2.10
CA PHE A 22 6.84 -1.31 2.66
C PHE A 22 7.05 -1.15 4.16
N ARG A 23 7.32 0.05 4.64
CA ARG A 23 7.49 0.31 6.08
C ARG A 23 6.18 0.16 6.83
N ILE A 24 5.07 0.61 6.25
CA ILE A 24 3.75 0.42 6.85
C ILE A 24 3.42 -1.07 6.92
N ALA A 25 3.63 -1.79 5.84
CA ALA A 25 3.34 -3.23 5.78
C ALA A 25 4.20 -4.04 6.73
N ALA A 26 5.44 -3.59 6.98
CA ALA A 26 6.35 -4.26 7.91
C ALA A 26 6.04 -3.98 9.38
N GLY A 27 5.14 -3.03 9.68
CA GLY A 27 4.76 -2.71 11.04
C GLY A 27 5.55 -1.58 11.67
N ASP A 28 6.37 -0.87 10.91
CA ASP A 28 7.24 0.17 11.44
C ASP A 28 6.50 1.40 11.96
N LEU A 29 5.31 1.69 11.40
CA LEU A 29 4.57 2.91 11.76
C LEU A 29 3.44 2.66 12.76
N PHE A 30 2.77 1.54 12.66
CA PHE A 30 1.57 1.28 13.47
C PHE A 30 1.76 0.15 14.46
N GLY A 31 2.96 -0.40 14.53
CA GLY A 31 3.29 -1.44 15.47
C GLY A 31 3.30 -2.84 14.84
N PRO A 32 4.04 -3.76 15.47
CA PRO A 32 4.26 -5.07 14.89
C PRO A 32 3.06 -6.02 14.99
N ASP A 33 2.00 -5.61 15.69
CA ASP A 33 0.81 -6.43 15.88
C ASP A 33 -0.46 -5.79 15.30
N GLN A 34 -0.32 -4.72 14.51
CA GLN A 34 -1.46 -4.02 13.92
C GLN A 34 -1.66 -4.42 12.47
N PRO A 35 -2.73 -5.17 12.15
CA PRO A 35 -3.05 -5.49 10.74
C PRO A 35 -3.43 -4.23 9.97
N ILE A 36 -3.06 -4.18 8.70
CA ILE A 36 -3.20 -3.00 7.85
C ILE A 36 -3.96 -3.37 6.57
N ILE A 37 -4.86 -2.49 6.17
CA ILE A 37 -5.45 -2.49 4.83
C ILE A 37 -4.88 -1.28 4.10
N LEU A 38 -4.09 -1.52 3.07
CA LEU A 38 -3.50 -0.43 2.28
C LEU A 38 -4.47 0.00 1.19
N GLN A 39 -4.87 1.26 1.22
CA GLN A 39 -5.65 1.87 0.16
C GLN A 39 -4.73 2.79 -0.63
N MET A 40 -4.42 2.42 -1.85
CA MET A 40 -3.45 3.11 -2.68
C MET A 40 -4.16 3.93 -3.75
N LEU A 41 -3.93 5.23 -3.73
CA LEU A 41 -4.55 6.19 -4.64
C LEU A 41 -3.49 6.70 -5.61
N GLU A 42 -3.72 6.55 -6.89
CA GLU A 42 -2.79 6.98 -7.92
C GLU A 42 -3.53 7.73 -9.01
N ARG A 43 -2.82 8.48 -9.83
CA ARG A 43 -3.42 9.16 -10.98
C ARG A 43 -3.97 8.14 -11.96
N ASP A 44 -5.09 8.50 -12.59
CA ASP A 44 -5.72 7.63 -13.59
C ASP A 44 -5.01 7.81 -14.95
N THR A 45 -3.75 7.44 -15.00
CA THR A 45 -2.96 7.41 -16.22
C THR A 45 -2.42 5.99 -16.40
N PRO A 46 -2.23 5.54 -17.65
CA PRO A 46 -1.71 4.18 -17.88
C PRO A 46 -0.37 3.92 -17.18
N ASP A 47 0.56 4.88 -17.23
CA ASP A 47 1.86 4.72 -16.60
C ASP A 47 1.76 4.59 -15.08
N SER A 48 0.96 5.44 -14.45
CA SER A 48 0.79 5.41 -12.99
C SER A 48 0.12 4.13 -12.55
N MET A 49 -0.91 3.70 -13.27
CA MET A 49 -1.64 2.48 -12.91
C MET A 49 -0.78 1.23 -13.12
N ASN A 50 0.06 1.21 -14.15
CA ASN A 50 0.98 0.10 -14.37
C ASN A 50 2.03 0.01 -13.27
N ARG A 51 2.57 1.15 -12.84
CA ARG A 51 3.53 1.17 -11.73
C ARG A 51 2.89 0.73 -10.42
N LEU A 52 1.67 1.17 -10.18
CA LEU A 52 0.92 0.75 -8.99
C LEU A 52 0.71 -0.76 -8.97
N LYS A 53 0.35 -1.33 -10.09
CA LYS A 53 0.16 -2.77 -10.22
C LYS A 53 1.45 -3.53 -9.87
N GLY A 54 2.59 -3.04 -10.36
CA GLY A 54 3.89 -3.64 -10.04
C GLY A 54 4.21 -3.57 -8.55
N VAL A 55 3.93 -2.44 -7.90
CA VAL A 55 4.12 -2.27 -6.46
C VAL A 55 3.25 -3.22 -5.67
N MET A 56 1.98 -3.38 -6.07
CA MET A 56 1.08 -4.31 -5.42
C MET A 56 1.57 -5.76 -5.52
N MET A 57 2.11 -6.13 -6.67
CA MET A 57 2.69 -7.47 -6.85
C MET A 57 3.89 -7.69 -5.93
N GLU A 58 4.77 -6.70 -5.81
CA GLU A 58 5.92 -6.79 -4.91
C GLU A 58 5.48 -6.93 -3.45
N LEU A 59 4.47 -6.18 -3.03
CA LEU A 59 3.95 -6.28 -1.67
C LEU A 59 3.36 -7.66 -1.40
N ALA A 60 2.63 -8.21 -2.37
CA ALA A 60 2.05 -9.55 -2.24
C ALA A 60 3.14 -10.62 -2.16
N ASP A 61 4.17 -10.50 -2.99
CA ASP A 61 5.26 -11.47 -3.03
C ASP A 61 6.12 -11.41 -1.76
N SER A 62 6.19 -10.27 -1.10
CA SER A 62 6.95 -10.12 0.14
C SER A 62 6.28 -10.79 1.35
N ALA A 63 5.02 -11.18 1.22
CA ALA A 63 4.28 -11.93 2.24
C ALA A 63 4.31 -11.27 3.63
N PHE A 64 3.99 -9.98 3.69
CA PHE A 64 3.92 -9.26 4.96
C PHE A 64 2.74 -9.77 5.80
N PRO A 65 2.97 -10.34 7.00
CA PRO A 65 1.86 -10.91 7.79
C PRO A 65 0.85 -9.88 8.27
N LEU A 66 1.25 -8.62 8.42
CA LEU A 66 0.34 -7.58 8.89
C LEU A 66 -0.51 -6.98 7.76
N LEU A 67 -0.17 -7.25 6.52
CA LEU A 67 -0.90 -6.72 5.38
C LEU A 67 -2.13 -7.58 5.12
N ALA A 68 -3.28 -7.11 5.60
CA ALA A 68 -4.53 -7.87 5.51
C ALA A 68 -5.16 -7.78 4.12
N ASP A 69 -5.05 -6.61 3.47
CA ASP A 69 -5.62 -6.41 2.14
C ASP A 69 -4.98 -5.21 1.47
N MET A 70 -5.12 -5.15 0.15
CA MET A 70 -4.66 -4.02 -0.67
C MET A 70 -5.79 -3.59 -1.58
N ILE A 71 -6.07 -2.30 -1.59
CA ILE A 71 -7.11 -1.71 -2.43
C ILE A 71 -6.45 -0.65 -3.30
N SER A 72 -6.61 -0.77 -4.61
CA SER A 72 -6.12 0.26 -5.53
C SER A 72 -7.30 1.06 -6.05
N SER A 73 -7.13 2.36 -6.18
CA SER A 73 -8.12 3.21 -6.80
C SER A 73 -7.44 4.37 -7.51
N SER A 74 -8.12 4.95 -8.49
CA SER A 74 -7.60 6.10 -9.18
C SER A 74 -8.09 7.38 -8.53
N ASP A 75 -7.21 8.38 -8.47
CA ASP A 75 -7.57 9.70 -8.00
C ASP A 75 -8.31 10.42 -9.12
N PRO A 76 -9.53 10.91 -8.86
CA PRO A 76 -10.34 11.54 -9.91
C PRO A 76 -9.87 12.91 -10.35
N MET A 77 -8.82 13.43 -9.81
CA MET A 77 -8.33 14.77 -10.18
C MET A 77 -7.99 14.88 -11.64
#